data_0a7121bd96edb960f0c1b996abbfb4d9
#
_entry.id   0a7121bd96edb960f0c1b996abbfb4d9
#
_cell.length_a   1.000
_cell.length_b   1.000
_cell.length_c   1.000
_cell.angle_alpha   90.00
_cell.angle_beta   90.00
_cell.angle_gamma   90.00
#
_symmetry.space_group_name_H-M   'P 1'
#
loop_
_entity.id
_entity.type
_entity.pdbx_description
1 polymer ?
#
loop_
_entity_poly.entity_id
_entity_poly.type
_entity_poly.pdbx_seq_one_letter_code
_entity_poly.pdbx_strand_id
1 'polypeptide(L)'
;MAVPHGALALIPARGGSKGIPGKNLQTVGDVPLICRSIRAAQTSNGVGRVVVSTDDDAIAEAAEAEGAIVIRRPAAIASDTASSESALLHALDELEEQGPLETELVFLQCTSPFTTGAQIDAVLTALQKEGCSSSFSVSPWHGFLWRADGRGINHDPGLPRQRRQDLEPAFLETGAIYAMGVKAFRGCGSRFCPPTRPVVIEEVGPEIDTPEDLALCRNIAAQKG
;
A
#
# COMPACT_ATOMS: atom_id res chain seq x y z
N MET A 1 -26.50 14.44 0.84
CA MET A 1 -25.91 13.57 1.91
C MET A 1 -24.60 14.19 2.35
N ALA A 2 -24.20 14.07 3.61
CA ALA A 2 -22.92 14.60 4.08
C ALA A 2 -21.77 13.75 3.52
N VAL A 3 -20.61 14.39 3.24
CA VAL A 3 -19.38 13.66 2.88
C VAL A 3 -18.97 12.81 4.09
N PRO A 4 -18.59 11.53 3.90
CA PRO A 4 -18.10 10.69 4.99
C PRO A 4 -16.90 11.30 5.70
N HIS A 5 -16.79 11.08 7.00
CA HIS A 5 -15.66 11.53 7.79
C HIS A 5 -14.49 10.54 7.68
N GLY A 6 -13.26 11.05 7.62
CA GLY A 6 -12.04 10.26 7.47
C GLY A 6 -11.72 9.93 6.01
N ALA A 7 -10.62 9.20 5.79
CA ALA A 7 -10.20 8.75 4.49
C ALA A 7 -10.84 7.41 4.12
N LEU A 8 -10.98 7.15 2.82
CA LEU A 8 -11.33 5.85 2.27
C LEU A 8 -10.07 4.98 2.20
N ALA A 9 -10.00 3.88 2.96
CA ALA A 9 -8.98 2.86 2.73
C ALA A 9 -9.45 1.89 1.65
N LEU A 10 -8.66 1.71 0.58
CA LEU A 10 -8.96 0.84 -0.53
C LEU A 10 -7.84 -0.20 -0.71
N ILE A 11 -8.22 -1.47 -0.68
CA ILE A 11 -7.32 -2.62 -0.69
C ILE A 11 -7.63 -3.47 -1.92
N PRO A 12 -6.89 -3.32 -3.03
CA PRO A 12 -7.06 -4.19 -4.18
C PRO A 12 -6.41 -5.55 -3.91
N ALA A 13 -7.21 -6.62 -3.95
CA ALA A 13 -6.78 -7.98 -3.69
C ALA A 13 -7.39 -8.93 -4.73
N ARG A 14 -6.60 -9.27 -5.78
CA ARG A 14 -7.06 -10.23 -6.81
C ARG A 14 -6.83 -11.68 -6.37
N GLY A 15 -7.63 -12.61 -6.89
CA GLY A 15 -7.48 -14.05 -6.67
C GLY A 15 -6.22 -14.63 -7.31
N GLY A 16 -5.89 -14.20 -8.53
CA GLY A 16 -4.72 -14.65 -9.27
C GLY A 16 -3.42 -14.01 -8.76
N SER A 17 -2.49 -14.82 -8.26
CA SER A 17 -1.12 -14.39 -7.88
C SER A 17 -0.10 -15.33 -8.48
N LYS A 18 0.88 -14.79 -9.27
CA LYS A 18 1.88 -15.60 -9.97
C LYS A 18 2.93 -16.23 -9.05
N GLY A 19 3.42 -15.47 -8.07
CA GLY A 19 4.52 -15.93 -7.21
C GLY A 19 4.05 -16.90 -6.11
N ILE A 20 2.89 -16.65 -5.53
CA ILE A 20 2.32 -17.44 -4.43
C ILE A 20 0.84 -17.66 -4.73
N PRO A 21 0.39 -18.91 -4.99
CA PRO A 21 -1.03 -19.20 -5.21
C PRO A 21 -1.88 -18.75 -4.03
N GLY A 22 -3.00 -18.03 -4.31
CA GLY A 22 -3.88 -17.51 -3.29
C GLY A 22 -3.20 -16.57 -2.30
N LYS A 23 -2.20 -15.80 -2.71
CA LYS A 23 -1.33 -14.97 -1.85
C LYS A 23 -2.11 -14.19 -0.80
N ASN A 24 -3.19 -13.52 -1.19
CA ASN A 24 -3.96 -12.66 -0.30
C ASN A 24 -4.70 -13.40 0.84
N LEU A 25 -4.91 -14.71 0.68
CA LEU A 25 -5.46 -15.61 1.70
C LEU A 25 -4.39 -16.39 2.48
N GLN A 26 -3.11 -16.30 2.09
CA GLN A 26 -2.03 -16.87 2.88
C GLN A 26 -1.95 -16.21 4.25
N THR A 27 -1.64 -17.00 5.29
CA THR A 27 -1.62 -16.52 6.68
C THR A 27 -0.21 -16.16 7.15
N VAL A 28 -0.15 -15.11 7.96
CA VAL A 28 1.01 -14.71 8.77
C VAL A 28 0.51 -14.52 10.20
N GLY A 29 0.98 -15.35 11.15
CA GLY A 29 0.44 -15.40 12.51
C GLY A 29 -1.05 -15.75 12.53
N ASP A 30 -1.43 -16.83 11.82
CA ASP A 30 -2.78 -17.38 11.68
C ASP A 30 -3.84 -16.41 11.10
N VAL A 31 -3.45 -15.23 10.62
CA VAL A 31 -4.33 -14.21 10.03
C VAL A 31 -4.03 -14.05 8.54
N PRO A 32 -5.03 -14.19 7.64
CA PRO A 32 -4.87 -13.95 6.21
C PRO A 32 -4.34 -12.55 5.90
N LEU A 33 -3.53 -12.42 4.84
CA LEU A 33 -2.93 -11.12 4.48
C LEU A 33 -3.98 -10.04 4.24
N ILE A 34 -5.08 -10.36 3.58
CA ILE A 34 -6.18 -9.42 3.37
C ILE A 34 -6.79 -8.95 4.71
N CYS A 35 -7.01 -9.88 5.65
CA CYS A 35 -7.56 -9.56 6.97
C CYS A 35 -6.60 -8.67 7.78
N ARG A 36 -5.28 -8.90 7.67
CA ARG A 36 -4.27 -8.05 8.32
C ARG A 36 -4.33 -6.61 7.81
N SER A 37 -4.45 -6.43 6.51
CA SER A 37 -4.56 -5.09 5.90
C SER A 37 -5.87 -4.38 6.29
N ILE A 38 -6.98 -5.12 6.36
CA ILE A 38 -8.26 -4.57 6.82
C ILE A 38 -8.16 -4.13 8.28
N ARG A 39 -7.63 -4.98 9.17
CA ARG A 39 -7.45 -4.66 10.60
C ARG A 39 -6.51 -3.47 10.81
N ALA A 40 -5.43 -3.38 10.01
CA ALA A 40 -4.54 -2.22 10.05
C ALA A 40 -5.28 -0.92 9.69
N ALA A 41 -6.09 -0.94 8.63
CA ALA A 41 -6.92 0.20 8.24
C ALA A 41 -7.95 0.58 9.33
N GLN A 42 -8.62 -0.41 9.93
CA GLN A 42 -9.61 -0.20 11.00
C GLN A 42 -9.01 0.35 12.29
N THR A 43 -7.71 0.12 12.55
CA THR A 43 -7.01 0.67 13.72
C THR A 43 -6.42 2.07 13.48
N SER A 44 -6.50 2.61 12.26
CA SER A 44 -6.14 3.99 11.94
C SER A 44 -7.22 4.95 12.43
N ASN A 45 -6.82 6.07 13.03
CA ASN A 45 -7.74 7.13 13.46
C ASN A 45 -8.23 7.99 12.28
N GLY A 46 -7.45 8.01 11.19
CA GLY A 46 -7.75 8.81 10.00
C GLY A 46 -8.63 8.12 8.97
N VAL A 47 -8.83 6.78 9.07
CA VAL A 47 -9.65 6.00 8.14
C VAL A 47 -11.10 5.94 8.61
N GLY A 48 -12.03 6.31 7.75
CA GLY A 48 -13.47 6.27 8.03
C GLY A 48 -14.17 5.04 7.44
N ARG A 49 -13.68 4.52 6.33
CA ARG A 49 -14.28 3.39 5.60
C ARG A 49 -13.21 2.50 4.98
N VAL A 50 -13.41 1.18 5.06
CA VAL A 50 -12.50 0.19 4.48
C VAL A 50 -13.20 -0.57 3.36
N VAL A 51 -12.60 -0.59 2.18
CA VAL A 51 -13.12 -1.21 0.97
C VAL A 51 -12.08 -2.16 0.38
N VAL A 52 -12.53 -3.34 -0.01
CA VAL A 52 -11.72 -4.34 -0.72
C VAL A 52 -12.24 -4.47 -2.16
N SER A 53 -11.35 -4.32 -3.13
CA SER A 53 -11.66 -4.56 -4.54
C SER A 53 -11.10 -5.93 -4.95
N THR A 54 -11.98 -6.90 -5.25
CA THR A 54 -11.58 -8.26 -5.58
C THR A 54 -12.45 -8.90 -6.66
N ASP A 55 -11.86 -9.82 -7.42
CA ASP A 55 -12.51 -10.71 -8.38
C ASP A 55 -12.76 -12.13 -7.81
N ASP A 56 -12.31 -12.40 -6.58
CA ASP A 56 -12.28 -13.73 -5.95
C ASP A 56 -13.33 -13.81 -4.82
N ASP A 57 -14.13 -14.90 -4.81
CA ASP A 57 -15.19 -15.08 -3.84
C ASP A 57 -14.67 -15.35 -2.43
N ALA A 58 -13.58 -16.10 -2.30
CA ALA A 58 -13.01 -16.41 -0.98
C ALA A 58 -12.35 -15.17 -0.33
N ILE A 59 -11.73 -14.30 -1.15
CA ILE A 59 -11.21 -13.02 -0.66
C ILE A 59 -12.37 -12.10 -0.25
N ALA A 60 -13.47 -12.08 -1.00
CA ALA A 60 -14.65 -11.29 -0.67
C ALA A 60 -15.27 -11.75 0.66
N GLU A 61 -15.48 -13.06 0.83
CA GLU A 61 -16.01 -13.62 2.07
C GLU A 61 -15.13 -13.28 3.28
N ALA A 62 -13.82 -13.43 3.14
CA ALA A 62 -12.87 -13.08 4.19
C ALA A 62 -12.90 -11.57 4.53
N ALA A 63 -13.06 -10.71 3.52
CA ALA A 63 -13.13 -9.26 3.71
C ALA A 63 -14.44 -8.83 4.38
N GLU A 64 -15.58 -9.41 3.97
CA GLU A 64 -16.89 -9.15 4.57
C GLU A 64 -16.94 -9.61 6.02
N ALA A 65 -16.33 -10.75 6.34
CA ALA A 65 -16.22 -11.26 7.71
C ALA A 65 -15.42 -10.33 8.64
N GLU A 66 -14.45 -9.59 8.10
CA GLU A 66 -13.70 -8.53 8.82
C GLU A 66 -14.43 -7.17 8.79
N GLY A 67 -15.63 -7.07 8.23
CA GLY A 67 -16.44 -5.86 8.20
C GLY A 67 -16.04 -4.84 7.12
N ALA A 68 -15.26 -5.24 6.12
CA ALA A 68 -14.96 -4.38 4.97
C ALA A 68 -16.09 -4.41 3.93
N ILE A 69 -16.27 -3.31 3.22
CA ILE A 69 -17.15 -3.26 2.03
C ILE A 69 -16.40 -3.93 0.87
N VAL A 70 -17.12 -4.77 0.11
CA VAL A 70 -16.54 -5.44 -1.07
C VAL A 70 -17.06 -4.82 -2.36
N ILE A 71 -16.14 -4.42 -3.23
CA ILE A 71 -16.42 -4.05 -4.62
C ILE A 71 -15.94 -5.17 -5.54
N ARG A 72 -16.86 -5.74 -6.29
CA ARG A 72 -16.57 -6.83 -7.23
C ARG A 72 -15.86 -6.29 -8.47
N ARG A 73 -14.62 -6.75 -8.67
CA ARG A 73 -13.79 -6.31 -9.77
C ARG A 73 -14.11 -7.11 -11.04
N PRO A 74 -14.40 -6.46 -12.19
CA PRO A 74 -14.54 -7.14 -13.45
C PRO A 74 -13.26 -7.87 -13.88
N ALA A 75 -13.40 -9.04 -14.51
CA ALA A 75 -12.28 -9.85 -14.98
C ALA A 75 -11.32 -9.07 -15.92
N ALA A 76 -11.84 -8.11 -16.68
CA ALA A 76 -11.04 -7.28 -17.59
C ALA A 76 -9.95 -6.47 -16.88
N ILE A 77 -10.16 -6.09 -15.62
CA ILE A 77 -9.20 -5.34 -14.79
C ILE A 77 -8.65 -6.17 -13.61
N ALA A 78 -8.82 -7.49 -13.65
CA ALA A 78 -8.26 -8.46 -12.70
C ALA A 78 -7.10 -9.27 -13.29
N SER A 79 -6.71 -8.99 -14.56
CA SER A 79 -5.64 -9.70 -15.24
C SER A 79 -4.26 -9.41 -14.60
N ASP A 80 -3.27 -10.22 -14.98
CA ASP A 80 -1.88 -10.06 -14.52
C ASP A 80 -1.21 -8.76 -14.96
N THR A 81 -1.72 -8.13 -16.00
CA THR A 81 -1.23 -6.86 -16.55
C THR A 81 -2.05 -5.65 -16.09
N ALA A 82 -3.15 -5.88 -15.37
CA ALA A 82 -3.97 -4.80 -14.83
C ALA A 82 -3.21 -4.07 -13.71
N SER A 83 -3.19 -2.74 -13.77
CA SER A 83 -2.56 -1.92 -12.73
C SER A 83 -3.42 -1.87 -11.47
N SER A 84 -2.79 -1.61 -10.32
CA SER A 84 -3.55 -1.33 -9.10
C SER A 84 -4.42 -0.09 -9.26
N GLU A 85 -3.94 0.91 -9.98
CA GLU A 85 -4.65 2.16 -10.25
C GLU A 85 -5.99 1.92 -10.97
N SER A 86 -6.03 0.98 -11.94
CA SER A 86 -7.30 0.64 -12.61
C SER A 86 -8.33 0.04 -11.64
N ALA A 87 -7.87 -0.76 -10.69
CA ALA A 87 -8.73 -1.32 -9.65
C ALA A 87 -9.22 -0.26 -8.66
N LEU A 88 -8.35 0.72 -8.32
CA LEU A 88 -8.73 1.85 -7.46
C LEU A 88 -9.77 2.74 -8.15
N LEU A 89 -9.54 3.11 -9.41
CA LEU A 89 -10.48 3.95 -10.18
C LEU A 89 -11.85 3.29 -10.31
N HIS A 90 -11.90 2.00 -10.69
CA HIS A 90 -13.14 1.24 -10.77
C HIS A 90 -13.89 1.24 -9.43
N ALA A 91 -13.19 0.98 -8.32
CA ALA A 91 -13.84 0.95 -7.02
C ALA A 91 -14.36 2.35 -6.59
N LEU A 92 -13.65 3.42 -6.95
CA LEU A 92 -14.13 4.78 -6.72
C LEU A 92 -15.38 5.10 -7.55
N ASP A 93 -15.46 4.62 -8.80
CA ASP A 93 -16.64 4.83 -9.67
C ASP A 93 -17.87 4.11 -9.09
N GLU A 94 -17.74 2.84 -8.73
CA GLU A 94 -18.80 2.04 -8.10
C GLU A 94 -19.29 2.64 -6.77
N LEU A 95 -18.37 3.17 -5.96
CA LEU A 95 -18.74 3.80 -4.70
C LEU A 95 -19.43 5.15 -4.88
N GLU A 96 -19.03 5.95 -5.90
CA GLU A 96 -19.64 7.24 -6.21
C GLU A 96 -21.09 7.09 -6.68
N GLU A 97 -21.41 6.01 -7.40
CA GLU A 97 -22.79 5.68 -7.76
C GLU A 97 -23.68 5.37 -6.55
N GLN A 98 -23.08 4.88 -5.46
CA GLN A 98 -23.77 4.54 -4.21
C GLN A 98 -23.93 5.77 -3.28
N GLY A 99 -23.14 6.83 -3.46
CA GLY A 99 -23.22 8.04 -2.66
C GLY A 99 -21.94 8.89 -2.66
N PRO A 100 -21.88 9.92 -1.80
CA PRO A 100 -20.73 10.81 -1.75
C PRO A 100 -19.48 10.06 -1.29
N LEU A 101 -18.34 10.38 -1.96
CA LEU A 101 -17.03 9.85 -1.62
C LEU A 101 -16.32 10.70 -0.56
N GLU A 102 -15.38 10.09 0.11
CA GLU A 102 -14.34 10.75 0.88
C GLU A 102 -13.45 11.61 -0.04
N THR A 103 -12.82 12.63 0.52
CA THR A 103 -11.90 13.49 -0.23
C THR A 103 -10.49 12.92 -0.30
N GLU A 104 -10.16 11.98 0.56
CA GLU A 104 -8.85 11.33 0.70
C GLU A 104 -8.98 9.81 0.52
N LEU A 105 -8.02 9.24 -0.19
CA LEU A 105 -7.89 7.81 -0.46
C LEU A 105 -6.59 7.30 0.14
N VAL A 106 -6.65 6.20 0.88
CA VAL A 106 -5.48 5.40 1.27
C VAL A 106 -5.50 4.10 0.50
N PHE A 107 -4.49 3.86 -0.29
CA PHE A 107 -4.25 2.58 -0.95
C PHE A 107 -3.29 1.74 -0.11
N LEU A 108 -3.71 0.53 0.26
CA LEU A 108 -2.92 -0.45 1.01
C LEU A 108 -2.66 -1.69 0.17
N GLN A 109 -1.46 -2.25 0.29
CA GLN A 109 -1.11 -3.52 -0.34
C GLN A 109 -1.05 -4.65 0.69
N CYS A 110 -1.71 -5.78 0.38
CA CYS A 110 -1.73 -6.97 1.25
C CYS A 110 -0.34 -7.60 1.43
N THR A 111 0.59 -7.30 0.53
CA THR A 111 1.97 -7.79 0.56
C THR A 111 2.78 -7.29 1.74
N SER A 112 2.30 -6.28 2.47
CA SER A 112 2.97 -5.67 3.62
C SER A 112 2.24 -6.03 4.93
N PRO A 113 2.43 -7.25 5.48
CA PRO A 113 1.58 -7.81 6.55
C PRO A 113 1.76 -7.17 7.92
N PHE A 114 2.78 -6.34 8.09
CA PHE A 114 3.11 -5.67 9.36
C PHE A 114 2.74 -4.19 9.38
N THR A 115 1.98 -3.72 8.39
CA THR A 115 1.41 -2.38 8.37
C THR A 115 0.53 -2.15 9.60
N THR A 116 0.62 -0.96 10.20
CA THR A 116 -0.14 -0.58 11.39
C THR A 116 -1.00 0.67 11.12
N GLY A 117 -2.07 0.86 11.91
CA GLY A 117 -2.90 2.06 11.83
C GLY A 117 -2.11 3.35 12.07
N ALA A 118 -1.16 3.33 13.00
CA ALA A 118 -0.29 4.50 13.26
C ALA A 118 0.58 4.89 12.06
N GLN A 119 1.07 3.92 11.28
CA GLN A 119 1.80 4.18 10.04
C GLN A 119 0.88 4.78 8.96
N ILE A 120 -0.37 4.29 8.87
CA ILE A 120 -1.39 4.85 7.97
C ILE A 120 -1.69 6.31 8.37
N ASP A 121 -1.89 6.57 9.65
CA ASP A 121 -2.13 7.93 10.18
C ASP A 121 -0.96 8.89 9.88
N ALA A 122 0.28 8.41 9.96
CA ALA A 122 1.46 9.22 9.62
C ALA A 122 1.47 9.63 8.14
N VAL A 123 1.13 8.70 7.23
CA VAL A 123 1.05 8.96 5.79
C VAL A 123 -0.12 9.90 5.47
N LEU A 124 -1.30 9.70 6.07
CA LEU A 124 -2.45 10.62 5.95
C LEU A 124 -2.13 12.03 6.45
N THR A 125 -1.50 12.14 7.62
CA THR A 125 -1.09 13.44 8.17
C THR A 125 -0.15 14.19 7.23
N ALA A 126 0.71 13.49 6.51
CA ALA A 126 1.60 14.10 5.53
C ALA A 126 0.86 14.58 4.28
N LEU A 127 -0.18 13.86 3.85
CA LEU A 127 -1.06 14.27 2.74
C LEU A 127 -1.80 15.57 3.07
N GLN A 128 -2.25 15.74 4.31
CA GLN A 128 -3.04 16.90 4.77
C GLN A 128 -2.20 18.19 4.88
N LYS A 129 -0.87 18.12 4.71
CA LYS A 129 -0.04 19.32 4.68
C LYS A 129 -0.25 20.10 3.40
N GLU A 130 -0.26 21.43 3.53
CA GLU A 130 -0.45 22.36 2.40
C GLU A 130 0.44 22.02 1.20
N GLY A 131 -0.15 22.07 0.02
CA GLY A 131 0.54 21.82 -1.25
C GLY A 131 0.89 20.35 -1.50
N CYS A 132 0.37 19.38 -0.74
CA CYS A 132 0.57 17.96 -0.97
C CYS A 132 -0.62 17.35 -1.71
N SER A 133 -0.39 16.58 -2.76
CA SER A 133 -1.43 15.87 -3.51
C SER A 133 -1.36 14.35 -3.32
N SER A 134 -0.19 13.83 -2.96
CA SER A 134 0.01 12.43 -2.56
C SER A 134 1.15 12.29 -1.54
N SER A 135 1.06 11.27 -0.72
CA SER A 135 2.11 10.87 0.23
C SER A 135 2.23 9.35 0.25
N PHE A 136 3.39 8.83 0.60
CA PHE A 136 3.64 7.40 0.59
C PHE A 136 4.73 6.99 1.57
N SER A 137 4.71 5.74 2.01
CA SER A 137 5.65 5.20 2.98
C SER A 137 6.98 4.82 2.34
N VAL A 138 8.06 5.23 3.00
CA VAL A 138 9.45 4.90 2.64
C VAL A 138 10.22 4.46 3.87
N SER A 139 11.29 3.67 3.67
CA SER A 139 12.27 3.33 4.70
C SER A 139 13.63 3.97 4.39
N PRO A 140 14.46 4.32 5.40
CA PRO A 140 15.81 4.82 5.17
C PRO A 140 16.66 3.79 4.40
N TRP A 141 17.40 4.26 3.41
CA TRP A 141 18.34 3.46 2.64
C TRP A 141 19.77 3.93 2.86
N HIS A 142 20.65 3.00 3.22
CA HIS A 142 22.05 3.30 3.54
C HIS A 142 23.05 2.59 2.61
N GLY A 143 22.57 1.99 1.52
CA GLY A 143 23.40 1.23 0.58
C GLY A 143 23.90 2.09 -0.60
N PHE A 144 24.98 1.64 -1.24
CA PHE A 144 25.42 2.14 -2.52
C PHE A 144 24.68 1.38 -3.64
N LEU A 145 23.96 2.12 -4.47
CA LEU A 145 23.18 1.57 -5.58
C LEU A 145 23.95 1.72 -6.89
N TRP A 146 23.91 0.66 -7.71
CA TRP A 146 24.58 0.57 -8.98
C TRP A 146 23.63 0.19 -10.12
N ARG A 147 23.89 0.72 -11.31
CA ARG A 147 23.27 0.23 -12.54
C ARG A 147 24.05 -0.96 -13.08
N ALA A 148 23.40 -1.80 -13.90
CA ALA A 148 24.05 -2.95 -14.52
C ALA A 148 25.25 -2.57 -15.43
N ASP A 149 25.28 -1.34 -15.92
CA ASP A 149 26.36 -0.80 -16.76
C ASP A 149 27.56 -0.25 -15.94
N GLY A 150 27.54 -0.41 -14.61
CA GLY A 150 28.63 0.02 -13.72
C GLY A 150 28.55 1.47 -13.26
N ARG A 151 27.51 2.22 -13.61
CA ARG A 151 27.29 3.58 -13.06
C ARG A 151 26.67 3.53 -11.68
N GLY A 152 27.14 4.40 -10.77
CA GLY A 152 26.47 4.63 -9.48
C GLY A 152 25.12 5.33 -9.67
N ILE A 153 24.17 5.04 -8.79
CA ILE A 153 22.86 5.71 -8.75
C ILE A 153 22.85 6.83 -7.73
N ASN A 154 23.31 6.56 -6.51
CA ASN A 154 23.35 7.49 -5.39
C ASN A 154 24.78 7.86 -4.96
N HIS A 155 25.76 7.62 -5.79
CA HIS A 155 27.17 7.98 -5.58
C HIS A 155 27.91 8.08 -6.91
N ASP A 156 29.05 8.76 -6.94
CA ASP A 156 29.94 8.82 -8.09
C ASP A 156 31.11 7.85 -7.87
N PRO A 157 31.24 6.76 -8.66
CA PRO A 157 32.35 5.81 -8.55
C PRO A 157 33.71 6.38 -9.00
N GLY A 158 33.74 7.52 -9.69
CA GLY A 158 34.97 8.23 -10.09
C GLY A 158 35.57 9.08 -8.97
N LEU A 159 34.85 9.31 -7.88
CA LEU A 159 35.30 10.06 -6.72
C LEU A 159 35.76 9.13 -5.59
N PRO A 160 36.56 9.65 -4.62
CA PRO A 160 36.88 8.88 -3.40
C PRO A 160 35.60 8.39 -2.71
N ARG A 161 35.57 7.11 -2.35
CA ARG A 161 34.40 6.48 -1.71
C ARG A 161 34.01 7.21 -0.44
N GLN A 162 32.81 7.77 -0.42
CA GLN A 162 32.24 8.41 0.77
C GLN A 162 31.91 7.36 1.84
N ARG A 163 31.90 7.79 3.11
CA ARG A 163 31.33 6.96 4.18
C ARG A 163 29.81 6.96 4.05
N ARG A 164 29.14 5.90 4.52
CA ARG A 164 27.66 5.78 4.42
C ARG A 164 26.91 6.94 5.06
N GLN A 165 27.42 7.46 6.17
CA GLN A 165 26.85 8.60 6.88
C GLN A 165 27.01 9.96 6.18
N ASP A 166 27.91 10.03 5.19
CA ASP A 166 28.19 11.26 4.43
C ASP A 166 27.42 11.25 3.08
N LEU A 167 26.71 10.15 2.76
CA LEU A 167 25.84 10.11 1.59
C LEU A 167 24.61 10.98 1.79
N GLU A 168 24.12 11.56 0.70
CA GLU A 168 22.82 12.21 0.71
C GLU A 168 21.75 11.19 1.15
N PRO A 169 20.84 11.57 2.07
CA PRO A 169 19.77 10.67 2.51
C PRO A 169 18.96 10.11 1.34
N ALA A 170 18.90 8.80 1.25
CA ALA A 170 18.09 8.08 0.26
C ALA A 170 17.07 7.22 0.96
N PHE A 171 15.97 6.94 0.26
CA PHE A 171 14.87 6.18 0.79
C PHE A 171 14.46 5.08 -0.18
N LEU A 172 14.02 3.96 0.37
CA LEU A 172 13.39 2.87 -0.37
C LEU A 172 11.87 2.96 -0.19
N GLU A 173 11.12 2.91 -1.27
CA GLU A 173 9.67 2.76 -1.24
C GLU A 173 9.31 1.44 -0.57
N THR A 174 8.36 1.47 0.38
CA THR A 174 7.99 0.25 1.15
C THR A 174 6.92 -0.59 0.47
N GLY A 175 6.27 -0.08 -0.58
CA GLY A 175 5.15 -0.76 -1.21
C GLY A 175 3.87 -0.84 -0.35
N ALA A 176 3.87 -0.36 0.88
CA ALA A 176 2.82 -0.63 1.86
C ALA A 176 1.63 0.33 1.83
N ILE A 177 1.91 1.65 1.90
CA ILE A 177 0.90 2.69 2.14
C ILE A 177 1.09 3.85 1.17
N TYR A 178 0.02 4.21 0.47
CA TYR A 178 -0.06 5.40 -0.39
C TYR A 178 -1.33 6.17 -0.04
N ALA A 179 -1.23 7.48 0.17
CA ALA A 179 -2.37 8.33 0.38
C ALA A 179 -2.45 9.43 -0.68
N MET A 180 -3.62 9.72 -1.17
CA MET A 180 -3.85 10.66 -2.28
C MET A 180 -5.17 11.40 -2.07
N GLY A 181 -5.24 12.66 -2.51
CA GLY A 181 -6.52 13.30 -2.73
C GLY A 181 -7.28 12.59 -3.85
N VAL A 182 -8.54 12.21 -3.64
CA VAL A 182 -9.36 11.50 -4.64
C VAL A 182 -9.43 12.27 -5.96
N LYS A 183 -9.63 13.59 -5.90
CA LYS A 183 -9.65 14.45 -7.09
C LYS A 183 -8.30 14.46 -7.82
N ALA A 184 -7.19 14.52 -7.08
CA ALA A 184 -5.85 14.51 -7.67
C ALA A 184 -5.57 13.16 -8.33
N PHE A 185 -5.90 12.05 -7.65
CA PHE A 185 -5.73 10.71 -8.19
C PHE A 185 -6.53 10.47 -9.49
N ARG A 186 -7.81 10.88 -9.52
CA ARG A 186 -8.62 10.79 -10.75
C ARG A 186 -8.03 11.62 -11.90
N GLY A 187 -7.44 12.78 -11.58
CA GLY A 187 -6.83 13.66 -12.58
C GLY A 187 -5.51 13.16 -13.15
N CYS A 188 -4.67 12.50 -12.34
CA CYS A 188 -3.34 12.05 -12.76
C CYS A 188 -3.27 10.55 -13.09
N GLY A 189 -4.20 9.72 -12.58
CA GLY A 189 -4.21 8.27 -12.78
C GLY A 189 -3.03 7.52 -12.15
N SER A 190 -2.34 8.13 -11.18
CA SER A 190 -1.14 7.59 -10.54
C SER A 190 -1.19 7.76 -9.03
N ARG A 191 -0.64 6.78 -8.28
CA ARG A 191 -0.44 6.90 -6.83
C ARG A 191 0.54 8.02 -6.44
N PHE A 192 1.34 8.48 -7.38
CA PHE A 192 2.30 9.59 -7.22
C PHE A 192 1.79 10.85 -7.91
N CYS A 193 0.73 11.47 -7.36
CA CYS A 193 0.20 12.75 -7.84
C CYS A 193 1.06 13.92 -7.31
N PRO A 194 1.79 14.64 -8.17
CA PRO A 194 2.60 15.77 -7.69
C PRO A 194 1.74 16.95 -7.15
N PRO A 195 2.20 17.65 -6.12
CA PRO A 195 3.39 17.41 -5.31
C PRO A 195 3.25 16.19 -4.41
N THR A 196 4.29 15.32 -4.43
CA THR A 196 4.32 14.05 -3.72
C THR A 196 5.28 14.11 -2.53
N ARG A 197 4.89 13.52 -1.39
CA ARG A 197 5.68 13.56 -0.14
C ARG A 197 6.01 12.16 0.37
N PRO A 198 7.30 11.77 0.46
CA PRO A 198 7.70 10.56 1.16
C PRO A 198 7.54 10.72 2.68
N VAL A 199 7.14 9.66 3.35
CA VAL A 199 6.98 9.57 4.81
C VAL A 199 7.86 8.44 5.32
N VAL A 200 8.83 8.77 6.14
CA VAL A 200 9.76 7.78 6.68
C VAL A 200 9.07 6.94 7.74
N ILE A 201 9.09 5.63 7.54
CA ILE A 201 8.64 4.62 8.49
C ILE A 201 9.88 3.82 8.89
N GLU A 202 10.25 3.88 10.18
CA GLU A 202 11.47 3.24 10.66
C GLU A 202 11.32 1.73 10.82
N GLU A 203 10.16 1.27 11.31
CA GLU A 203 9.85 -0.15 11.54
C GLU A 203 9.00 -0.72 10.40
N VAL A 204 9.64 -1.02 9.27
CA VAL A 204 8.98 -1.67 8.14
C VAL A 204 9.27 -3.15 8.17
N GLY A 205 8.22 -3.96 8.13
CA GLY A 205 8.36 -5.40 7.90
C GLY A 205 8.69 -5.72 6.43
N PRO A 206 9.16 -6.94 6.15
CA PRO A 206 9.40 -7.37 4.78
C PRO A 206 8.09 -7.43 3.97
N GLU A 207 8.20 -7.11 2.69
CA GLU A 207 7.14 -7.30 1.69
C GLU A 207 7.13 -8.76 1.21
N ILE A 208 5.94 -9.29 0.88
CA ILE A 208 5.78 -10.69 0.45
C ILE A 208 5.60 -10.75 -1.07
N ASP A 209 6.64 -11.14 -1.80
CA ASP A 209 6.59 -11.40 -3.23
C ASP A 209 6.96 -12.82 -3.60
N THR A 210 7.75 -13.49 -2.76
CA THR A 210 8.22 -14.85 -2.95
C THR A 210 7.76 -15.77 -1.80
N PRO A 211 7.78 -17.10 -1.98
CA PRO A 211 7.55 -18.05 -0.87
C PRO A 211 8.52 -17.87 0.30
N GLU A 212 9.76 -17.46 0.02
CA GLU A 212 10.80 -17.19 1.00
C GLU A 212 10.42 -15.99 1.87
N ASP A 213 9.89 -14.91 1.27
CA ASP A 213 9.39 -13.75 2.01
C ASP A 213 8.23 -14.13 2.93
N LEU A 214 7.30 -14.96 2.43
CA LEU A 214 6.18 -15.47 3.24
C LEU A 214 6.69 -16.28 4.44
N ALA A 215 7.67 -17.14 4.23
CA ALA A 215 8.29 -17.92 5.31
C ALA A 215 8.97 -16.99 6.34
N LEU A 216 9.70 -15.97 5.87
CA LEU A 216 10.31 -14.96 6.73
C LEU A 216 9.25 -14.21 7.56
N CYS A 217 8.17 -13.75 6.93
CA CYS A 217 7.09 -13.06 7.64
C CYS A 217 6.42 -13.96 8.70
N ARG A 218 6.21 -15.24 8.40
CA ARG A 218 5.70 -16.22 9.37
C ARG A 218 6.61 -16.38 10.58
N ASN A 219 7.91 -16.46 10.36
CA ASN A 219 8.91 -16.55 11.43
C ASN A 219 8.91 -15.28 12.31
N ILE A 220 8.83 -14.10 11.70
CA ILE A 220 8.75 -12.82 12.44
C ILE A 220 7.47 -12.78 13.29
N ALA A 221 6.33 -13.19 12.73
CA ALA A 221 5.07 -13.21 13.46
C ALA A 221 5.10 -14.16 14.66
N ALA A 222 5.71 -15.35 14.50
CA ALA A 222 5.87 -16.33 15.59
C ALA A 222 6.77 -15.85 16.74
N GLN A 223 7.66 -14.89 16.49
CA GLN A 223 8.53 -14.31 17.53
C GLN A 223 7.86 -13.15 18.31
N LYS A 224 6.79 -12.58 17.76
CA LYS A 224 6.06 -11.44 18.36
C LYS A 224 4.80 -11.84 19.12
N GLY A 225 4.34 -13.07 18.98
CA GLY A 225 3.22 -13.66 19.71
C GLY A 225 3.68 -14.44 20.90
#